data_4d63fc9443f1ef5d7d62d9179b380c62
#
_entry.id   4d63fc9443f1ef5d7d62d9179b380c62
#
_cell.length_a   1.000
_cell.length_b   1.000
_cell.length_c   1.000
_cell.angle_alpha   90.00
_cell.angle_beta   90.00
_cell.angle_gamma   90.00
#
_symmetry.space_group_name_H-M   'P 1'
#
loop_
_entity.id
_entity.type
_entity.pdbx_description
1 polymer ?
#
loop_
_entity_poly.entity_id
_entity_poly.type
_entity_poly.pdbx_seq_one_letter_code
_entity_poly.pdbx_strand_id
1 'polypeptide(L)'
;MRFLFILFLSIQVIGQEISWINNTPLIRSYSSPRTTDLNNDGIDDVVMGGGVDGLPTPYGVIAINGLDGSLIWSMTTDNEMFSSPQFFDYTNDGINDVLIGGRDAELRLIDGANGDLIWEFWTNETDPNDYGMYNFYTSQIISDQTGDGVNDILAANGGDHSLDLSELNRPPGHIMIIDGLSGLEYKKAVVPDSNETYLSPVISDLNGDGNYSIIFGTGGEGVEGNLWIADLDELLSEDLSNAIPLVSNSELGHIAPPSIGDLNSDGILDIVTQGFDGKLTAINGDNLNTIWQYEIPNTESSASPILGQFSNNDETLDVFATIFSGGMSSYNDYYQVLIDGETGNELWIDSL
;
A
#
# COMPACT_ATOMS: atom_id res chain seq x y z
N MET A 1 -40.91 -44.72 -29.45
CA MET A 1 -40.19 -44.84 -28.17
C MET A 1 -38.96 -43.95 -28.29
N ARG A 2 -39.00 -42.72 -27.74
CA ARG A 2 -37.86 -41.78 -27.77
C ARG A 2 -37.11 -41.99 -26.45
N PHE A 3 -35.85 -42.40 -26.53
CA PHE A 3 -34.96 -42.49 -25.38
C PHE A 3 -34.42 -41.06 -25.09
N LEU A 4 -34.74 -40.57 -23.90
CA LEU A 4 -34.18 -39.31 -23.35
C LEU A 4 -32.85 -39.71 -22.66
N PHE A 5 -31.71 -39.30 -23.26
CA PHE A 5 -30.42 -39.39 -22.60
C PHE A 5 -30.28 -38.18 -21.64
N ILE A 6 -30.33 -38.43 -20.32
CA ILE A 6 -29.99 -37.45 -19.31
C ILE A 6 -28.50 -37.57 -19.08
N LEU A 7 -27.77 -36.55 -19.54
CA LEU A 7 -26.34 -36.39 -19.25
C LEU A 7 -26.18 -35.83 -17.83
N PHE A 8 -25.77 -36.68 -16.89
CA PHE A 8 -25.32 -36.16 -15.59
C PHE A 8 -23.94 -35.59 -15.74
N LEU A 9 -23.83 -34.23 -15.77
CA LEU A 9 -22.58 -33.56 -15.49
C LEU A 9 -22.33 -33.60 -13.98
N SER A 10 -21.42 -34.45 -13.53
CA SER A 10 -20.88 -34.37 -12.19
C SER A 10 -19.89 -33.19 -12.17
N ILE A 11 -20.29 -32.09 -11.59
CA ILE A 11 -19.34 -31.04 -11.20
C ILE A 11 -18.55 -31.63 -10.02
N GLN A 12 -17.32 -32.06 -10.29
CA GLN A 12 -16.36 -32.30 -9.21
C GLN A 12 -15.94 -30.92 -8.70
N VAL A 13 -16.42 -30.54 -7.55
CA VAL A 13 -15.77 -29.51 -6.76
C VAL A 13 -14.45 -30.12 -6.30
N ILE A 14 -13.38 -29.81 -7.01
CA ILE A 14 -12.03 -30.14 -6.56
C ILE A 14 -11.82 -29.20 -5.37
N GLY A 15 -11.93 -29.74 -4.16
CA GLY A 15 -11.49 -29.02 -2.97
C GLY A 15 -10.04 -28.60 -3.18
N GLN A 16 -9.72 -27.35 -2.94
CA GLN A 16 -8.34 -26.87 -3.03
C GLN A 16 -7.54 -27.64 -1.96
N GLU A 17 -6.65 -28.51 -2.37
CA GLU A 17 -5.74 -29.19 -1.45
C GLU A 17 -4.67 -28.16 -1.01
N ILE A 18 -4.39 -28.11 0.29
CA ILE A 18 -3.26 -27.35 0.83
C ILE A 18 -1.98 -28.03 0.34
N SER A 19 -1.19 -27.32 -0.48
CA SER A 19 0.04 -27.87 -1.03
C SER A 19 1.14 -27.96 0.04
N TRP A 20 1.23 -26.94 0.91
CA TRP A 20 2.20 -26.89 2.01
C TRP A 20 1.74 -25.91 3.10
N ILE A 21 2.33 -26.04 4.28
CA ILE A 21 2.20 -25.10 5.40
C ILE A 21 3.59 -24.84 5.95
N ASN A 22 3.99 -23.57 5.98
CA ASN A 22 5.20 -23.17 6.70
C ASN A 22 4.82 -22.69 8.11
N ASN A 23 5.52 -23.19 9.12
CA ASN A 23 5.33 -22.82 10.52
C ASN A 23 6.65 -22.30 11.09
N THR A 24 7.20 -21.24 10.53
CA THR A 24 8.36 -20.57 11.11
C THR A 24 7.95 -19.94 12.45
N PRO A 25 8.54 -20.37 13.57
CA PRO A 25 8.15 -19.89 14.88
C PRO A 25 8.56 -18.42 15.07
N LEU A 26 7.77 -17.67 15.84
CA LEU A 26 8.03 -16.28 16.23
C LEU A 26 7.90 -15.24 15.10
N ILE A 27 7.30 -15.57 13.96
CA ILE A 27 6.92 -14.58 12.97
C ILE A 27 5.56 -14.02 13.35
N ARG A 28 5.52 -12.70 13.53
CA ARG A 28 4.30 -11.88 13.44
C ARG A 28 4.47 -10.98 12.23
N SER A 29 3.40 -10.64 11.57
CA SER A 29 3.49 -9.79 10.39
C SER A 29 2.22 -8.99 10.21
N TYR A 30 2.39 -7.72 9.85
CA TYR A 30 1.37 -6.86 9.24
C TYR A 30 1.64 -6.64 7.75
N SER A 31 2.77 -7.16 7.24
CA SER A 31 3.11 -7.12 5.82
C SER A 31 2.16 -7.99 5.00
N SER A 32 1.67 -7.47 3.89
CA SER A 32 0.96 -8.27 2.90
C SER A 32 1.95 -9.05 2.06
N PRO A 33 1.88 -10.38 2.02
CA PRO A 33 2.80 -11.18 1.21
C PRO A 33 2.65 -10.86 -0.27
N ARG A 34 3.76 -10.87 -1.00
CA ARG A 34 3.83 -10.70 -2.45
C ARG A 34 4.64 -11.85 -3.04
N THR A 35 4.49 -12.09 -4.34
CA THR A 35 5.11 -13.24 -5.01
C THR A 35 5.94 -12.84 -6.22
N THR A 36 7.06 -13.54 -6.39
CA THR A 36 7.94 -13.49 -7.56
C THR A 36 8.85 -14.74 -7.55
N ASP A 37 9.28 -15.22 -8.71
CA ASP A 37 10.20 -16.37 -8.82
C ASP A 37 11.63 -15.92 -8.46
N LEU A 38 12.12 -16.31 -7.27
CA LEU A 38 13.42 -15.93 -6.73
C LEU A 38 14.51 -16.98 -6.98
N ASN A 39 14.14 -18.17 -7.44
CA ASN A 39 15.03 -19.29 -7.62
C ASN A 39 15.07 -19.84 -9.07
N ASN A 40 14.33 -19.20 -9.98
CA ASN A 40 14.21 -19.57 -11.39
C ASN A 40 13.67 -20.99 -11.63
N ASP A 41 12.76 -21.47 -10.76
CA ASP A 41 12.12 -22.79 -10.95
C ASP A 41 10.79 -22.72 -11.74
N GLY A 42 10.33 -21.51 -12.04
CA GLY A 42 9.11 -21.21 -12.77
C GLY A 42 7.85 -21.17 -11.90
N ILE A 43 8.00 -21.18 -10.59
CA ILE A 43 6.93 -21.02 -9.60
C ILE A 43 7.26 -19.81 -8.73
N ASP A 44 6.30 -18.90 -8.60
CA ASP A 44 6.48 -17.72 -7.76
C ASP A 44 6.68 -18.12 -6.29
N ASP A 45 7.70 -17.54 -5.68
CA ASP A 45 8.03 -17.65 -4.25
C ASP A 45 7.33 -16.54 -3.47
N VAL A 46 7.13 -16.74 -2.17
CA VAL A 46 6.44 -15.80 -1.30
C VAL A 46 7.45 -14.99 -0.49
N VAL A 47 7.35 -13.67 -0.57
CA VAL A 47 8.15 -12.74 0.25
C VAL A 47 7.22 -11.96 1.18
N MET A 48 7.63 -11.78 2.43
CA MET A 48 6.93 -10.96 3.40
C MET A 48 7.87 -10.39 4.46
N GLY A 49 7.47 -9.27 5.02
CA GLY A 49 8.08 -8.71 6.21
C GLY A 49 7.54 -9.35 7.48
N GLY A 50 8.24 -9.19 8.57
CA GLY A 50 7.86 -9.72 9.88
C GLY A 50 8.55 -8.98 11.02
N GLY A 51 8.33 -9.45 12.22
CA GLY A 51 8.89 -8.86 13.42
C GLY A 51 7.85 -8.48 14.46
N VAL A 52 8.29 -7.75 15.44
CA VAL A 52 7.48 -7.16 16.51
C VAL A 52 8.05 -5.79 16.78
N ASP A 53 7.19 -4.79 16.82
CA ASP A 53 7.58 -3.41 17.09
C ASP A 53 8.50 -3.28 18.32
N GLY A 54 9.63 -2.57 18.13
CA GLY A 54 10.66 -2.34 19.14
C GLY A 54 11.56 -3.54 19.46
N LEU A 55 11.51 -4.62 18.69
CA LEU A 55 12.31 -5.83 18.97
C LEU A 55 13.05 -6.35 17.73
N PRO A 56 14.38 -6.58 17.83
CA PRO A 56 15.14 -7.24 16.77
C PRO A 56 14.63 -8.67 16.49
N THR A 57 14.67 -9.07 15.22
CA THR A 57 14.24 -10.40 14.80
C THR A 57 15.14 -10.97 13.70
N PRO A 58 15.45 -12.29 13.71
CA PRO A 58 16.15 -12.94 12.61
C PRO A 58 15.25 -13.17 11.37
N TYR A 59 13.97 -12.87 11.48
CA TYR A 59 12.95 -13.06 10.45
C TYR A 59 12.23 -11.75 10.11
N GLY A 60 12.97 -10.65 10.03
CA GLY A 60 12.41 -9.35 9.63
C GLY A 60 11.96 -9.34 8.18
N VAL A 61 12.67 -10.04 7.30
CA VAL A 61 12.19 -10.34 5.94
C VAL A 61 12.44 -11.82 5.66
N ILE A 62 11.47 -12.49 5.05
CA ILE A 62 11.57 -13.91 4.68
C ILE A 62 11.15 -14.14 3.24
N ALA A 63 11.83 -15.06 2.58
CA ALA A 63 11.44 -15.62 1.30
C ALA A 63 11.20 -17.12 1.45
N ILE A 64 10.05 -17.58 0.96
CA ILE A 64 9.55 -18.95 1.11
C ILE A 64 9.31 -19.52 -0.27
N ASN A 65 9.87 -20.71 -0.54
CA ASN A 65 9.68 -21.40 -1.82
C ASN A 65 8.21 -21.75 -2.05
N GLY A 66 7.68 -21.26 -3.17
CA GLY A 66 6.27 -21.46 -3.52
C GLY A 66 5.91 -22.90 -3.86
N LEU A 67 6.91 -23.71 -4.26
CA LEU A 67 6.70 -25.12 -4.60
C LEU A 67 6.43 -25.99 -3.37
N ASP A 68 7.20 -25.80 -2.27
CA ASP A 68 7.18 -26.72 -1.14
C ASP A 68 7.11 -26.05 0.25
N GLY A 69 7.10 -24.72 0.30
CA GLY A 69 7.02 -23.94 1.54
C GLY A 69 8.31 -23.91 2.35
N SER A 70 9.44 -24.36 1.81
CA SER A 70 10.74 -24.28 2.48
C SER A 70 11.25 -22.83 2.51
N LEU A 71 12.04 -22.49 3.54
CA LEU A 71 12.69 -21.20 3.62
C LEU A 71 13.79 -21.11 2.54
N ILE A 72 13.74 -20.08 1.69
CA ILE A 72 14.83 -19.77 0.75
C ILE A 72 15.90 -18.98 1.49
N TRP A 73 15.53 -17.82 2.03
CA TRP A 73 16.40 -17.00 2.85
C TRP A 73 15.61 -16.20 3.88
N SER A 74 16.31 -15.64 4.88
CA SER A 74 15.75 -14.67 5.82
C SER A 74 16.78 -13.60 6.16
N MET A 75 16.31 -12.38 6.43
CA MET A 75 17.11 -11.24 6.85
C MET A 75 16.77 -10.85 8.27
N THR A 76 17.81 -10.57 9.07
CA THR A 76 17.68 -9.99 10.41
C THR A 76 17.40 -8.50 10.28
N THR A 77 16.45 -7.98 11.08
CA THR A 77 16.14 -6.55 11.21
C THR A 77 16.17 -6.12 12.67
N ASP A 78 16.37 -4.84 12.90
CA ASP A 78 16.39 -4.30 14.27
C ASP A 78 14.98 -3.99 14.77
N ASN A 79 14.03 -3.86 13.87
CA ASN A 79 12.60 -3.63 14.18
C ASN A 79 11.69 -4.38 13.19
N GLU A 80 10.39 -4.18 13.32
CA GLU A 80 9.35 -4.79 12.50
C GLU A 80 9.37 -4.25 11.07
N MET A 81 9.42 -5.15 10.08
CA MET A 81 9.22 -4.86 8.66
C MET A 81 7.76 -5.13 8.30
N PHE A 82 6.96 -4.09 8.17
CA PHE A 82 5.51 -4.23 8.01
C PHE A 82 4.99 -3.84 6.63
N SER A 83 5.79 -3.17 5.80
CA SER A 83 5.35 -2.81 4.45
C SER A 83 5.22 -4.03 3.55
N SER A 84 4.48 -3.90 2.45
CA SER A 84 4.40 -4.95 1.44
C SER A 84 5.62 -4.89 0.53
N PRO A 85 6.30 -6.02 0.23
CA PRO A 85 7.45 -6.05 -0.66
C PRO A 85 7.11 -5.50 -2.04
N GLN A 86 8.08 -4.82 -2.69
CA GLN A 86 8.05 -4.45 -4.09
C GLN A 86 9.23 -5.12 -4.79
N PHE A 87 9.09 -5.38 -6.08
CA PHE A 87 10.04 -6.19 -6.83
C PHE A 87 10.54 -5.48 -8.09
N PHE A 88 11.84 -5.47 -8.29
CA PHE A 88 12.50 -5.05 -9.52
C PHE A 88 13.93 -5.61 -9.54
N ASP A 89 14.43 -5.99 -10.69
CA ASP A 89 15.80 -6.50 -10.85
C ASP A 89 16.79 -5.33 -10.91
N TYR A 90 17.31 -4.89 -9.76
CA TYR A 90 18.31 -3.83 -9.63
C TYR A 90 19.73 -4.35 -9.87
N THR A 91 19.98 -5.62 -9.56
CA THR A 91 21.29 -6.28 -9.77
C THR A 91 21.56 -6.67 -11.21
N ASN A 92 20.52 -6.69 -12.05
CA ASN A 92 20.55 -7.16 -13.44
C ASN A 92 21.03 -8.61 -13.59
N ASP A 93 20.67 -9.47 -12.64
CA ASP A 93 20.98 -10.91 -12.66
C ASP A 93 19.82 -11.77 -13.21
N GLY A 94 18.68 -11.16 -13.49
CA GLY A 94 17.47 -11.79 -14.01
C GLY A 94 16.52 -12.29 -12.93
N ILE A 95 16.81 -12.00 -11.64
CA ILE A 95 15.95 -12.27 -10.50
C ILE A 95 15.52 -10.94 -9.90
N ASN A 96 14.27 -10.82 -9.52
CA ASN A 96 13.80 -9.59 -8.88
C ASN A 96 14.40 -9.42 -7.49
N ASP A 97 14.91 -8.22 -7.20
CA ASP A 97 15.31 -7.81 -5.86
C ASP A 97 14.10 -7.33 -5.06
N VAL A 98 14.23 -7.25 -3.74
CA VAL A 98 13.15 -6.99 -2.80
C VAL A 98 13.34 -5.64 -2.12
N LEU A 99 12.45 -4.69 -2.41
CA LEU A 99 12.34 -3.45 -1.68
C LEU A 99 11.29 -3.59 -0.58
N ILE A 100 11.63 -3.29 0.67
CA ILE A 100 10.71 -3.41 1.81
C ILE A 100 11.06 -2.41 2.90
N GLY A 101 10.04 -1.86 3.54
CA GLY A 101 10.16 -0.87 4.61
C GLY A 101 9.53 -1.32 5.93
N GLY A 102 9.89 -0.63 6.99
CA GLY A 102 9.45 -0.93 8.35
C GLY A 102 9.54 0.25 9.30
N ARG A 103 9.65 -0.07 10.57
CA ARG A 103 9.79 0.88 11.67
C ARG A 103 11.22 1.44 11.75
N ASP A 104 11.37 2.58 12.45
CA ASP A 104 12.66 3.20 12.77
C ASP A 104 13.56 3.44 11.55
N ALA A 105 12.97 3.96 10.47
CA ALA A 105 13.68 4.30 9.23
C ALA A 105 14.26 3.10 8.45
N GLU A 106 13.83 1.89 8.74
CA GLU A 106 14.28 0.74 7.96
C GLU A 106 13.55 0.72 6.59
N LEU A 107 14.27 1.09 5.52
CA LEU A 107 13.91 0.80 4.13
C LEU A 107 15.10 0.09 3.50
N ARG A 108 14.89 -1.12 3.00
CA ARG A 108 15.97 -1.99 2.52
C ARG A 108 15.71 -2.45 1.11
N LEU A 109 16.77 -2.48 0.30
CA LEU A 109 16.84 -3.23 -0.94
C LEU A 109 17.70 -4.47 -0.71
N ILE A 110 17.15 -5.63 -1.05
CA ILE A 110 17.69 -6.95 -0.75
C ILE A 110 17.83 -7.71 -2.07
N ASP A 111 18.97 -8.32 -2.32
CA ASP A 111 19.18 -9.22 -3.44
C ASP A 111 18.23 -10.42 -3.32
N GLY A 112 17.31 -10.54 -4.27
CA GLY A 112 16.27 -11.56 -4.22
C GLY A 112 16.80 -12.99 -4.33
N ALA A 113 17.90 -13.19 -5.04
CA ALA A 113 18.48 -14.51 -5.26
C ALA A 113 19.04 -15.15 -3.98
N ASN A 114 19.55 -14.34 -3.05
CA ASN A 114 20.32 -14.85 -1.90
C ASN A 114 19.97 -14.22 -0.55
N GLY A 115 19.21 -13.10 -0.55
CA GLY A 115 18.84 -12.39 0.67
C GLY A 115 19.92 -11.45 1.21
N ASP A 116 20.98 -11.16 0.43
CA ASP A 116 22.01 -10.22 0.84
C ASP A 116 21.51 -8.76 0.74
N LEU A 117 21.91 -7.93 1.69
CA LEU A 117 21.57 -6.50 1.68
C LEU A 117 22.32 -5.80 0.54
N ILE A 118 21.59 -5.15 -0.36
CA ILE A 118 22.17 -4.29 -1.41
C ILE A 118 22.43 -2.92 -0.80
N TRP A 119 21.39 -2.29 -0.26
CA TRP A 119 21.51 -1.04 0.50
C TRP A 119 20.39 -0.92 1.54
N GLU A 120 20.62 -0.04 2.49
CA GLU A 120 19.67 0.33 3.53
C GLU A 120 19.61 1.84 3.62
N PHE A 121 18.38 2.38 3.54
CA PHE A 121 18.16 3.77 3.91
C PHE A 121 18.21 3.86 5.43
N TRP A 122 19.14 4.64 5.92
CA TRP A 122 19.33 4.85 7.35
C TRP A 122 19.73 6.28 7.61
N THR A 123 18.95 7.00 8.40
CA THR A 123 19.36 8.30 8.91
C THR A 123 19.90 8.15 10.32
N ASN A 124 21.20 8.03 10.46
CA ASN A 124 21.87 8.15 11.76
C ASN A 124 21.85 9.57 12.30
N GLU A 125 21.55 10.53 11.45
CA GLU A 125 21.42 11.94 11.79
C GLU A 125 19.95 12.29 11.75
N THR A 126 19.37 12.40 12.93
CA THR A 126 18.01 12.88 13.09
C THR A 126 17.93 14.31 12.60
N ASP A 127 17.13 14.55 11.55
CA ASP A 127 16.66 15.91 11.31
C ASP A 127 15.86 16.34 12.55
N PRO A 128 16.20 17.48 13.17
CA PRO A 128 15.48 17.96 14.35
C PRO A 128 13.97 18.17 14.10
N ASN A 129 13.55 18.24 12.82
CA ASN A 129 12.16 18.44 12.44
C ASN A 129 11.37 17.13 12.31
N ASP A 130 12.02 16.01 12.12
CA ASP A 130 11.38 14.71 12.03
C ASP A 130 11.73 13.77 13.18
N TYR A 131 12.44 14.30 14.16
CA TYR A 131 12.84 13.62 15.41
C TYR A 131 13.53 12.26 15.18
N GLY A 132 13.99 11.99 13.96
CA GLY A 132 14.65 10.74 13.54
C GLY A 132 13.74 9.51 13.56
N MET A 133 12.43 9.71 13.61
CA MET A 133 11.42 8.66 13.68
C MET A 133 10.78 8.51 12.30
N TYR A 134 11.43 7.79 11.40
CA TYR A 134 10.88 7.46 10.10
C TYR A 134 10.22 6.09 10.15
N ASN A 135 8.99 5.99 9.65
CA ASN A 135 8.35 4.72 9.35
C ASN A 135 8.10 4.67 7.85
N PHE A 136 8.59 3.64 7.18
CA PHE A 136 8.35 3.45 5.76
C PHE A 136 7.21 2.47 5.52
N TYR A 137 6.12 2.98 4.98
CA TYR A 137 5.03 2.18 4.45
C TYR A 137 5.39 1.64 3.06
N THR A 138 4.47 0.99 2.38
CA THR A 138 4.78 0.42 1.06
C THR A 138 5.16 1.52 0.08
N SER A 139 6.43 1.54 -0.30
CA SER A 139 6.98 2.47 -1.29
C SER A 139 6.63 2.02 -2.71
N GLN A 140 6.71 2.95 -3.67
CA GLN A 140 6.48 2.66 -5.08
C GLN A 140 7.80 2.74 -5.84
N ILE A 141 8.06 1.76 -6.71
CA ILE A 141 9.15 1.83 -7.67
C ILE A 141 8.68 2.71 -8.83
N ILE A 142 9.41 3.76 -9.14
CA ILE A 142 9.10 4.75 -10.16
C ILE A 142 10.19 4.79 -11.22
N SER A 143 9.92 5.40 -12.36
CA SER A 143 10.94 5.63 -13.38
C SER A 143 12.09 6.48 -12.85
N ASP A 144 13.26 6.32 -13.44
CA ASP A 144 14.48 7.08 -13.15
C ASP A 144 14.22 8.60 -13.10
N GLN A 145 14.42 9.20 -11.96
CA GLN A 145 14.34 10.66 -11.71
C GLN A 145 15.73 11.27 -11.46
N THR A 146 16.70 10.44 -11.07
CA THR A 146 18.08 10.88 -10.80
C THR A 146 18.90 11.02 -12.07
N GLY A 147 18.52 10.31 -13.16
CA GLY A 147 19.18 10.32 -14.47
C GLY A 147 20.33 9.32 -14.57
N ASP A 148 20.40 8.33 -13.70
CA ASP A 148 21.45 7.32 -13.67
C ASP A 148 21.12 6.03 -14.45
N GLY A 149 19.87 5.91 -14.92
CA GLY A 149 19.38 4.79 -15.72
C GLY A 149 18.77 3.67 -14.88
N VAL A 150 18.63 3.84 -13.57
CA VAL A 150 18.00 2.89 -12.65
C VAL A 150 16.67 3.47 -12.13
N ASN A 151 15.68 2.63 -11.89
CA ASN A 151 14.41 3.06 -11.31
C ASN A 151 14.62 3.58 -9.90
N ASP A 152 13.93 4.67 -9.56
CA ASP A 152 13.93 5.27 -8.25
C ASP A 152 12.73 4.83 -7.40
N ILE A 153 12.64 5.36 -6.19
CA ILE A 153 11.64 4.96 -5.21
C ILE A 153 10.90 6.19 -4.70
N LEU A 154 9.58 6.18 -4.85
CA LEU A 154 8.68 7.12 -4.17
C LEU A 154 8.27 6.53 -2.83
N ALA A 155 8.54 7.24 -1.76
CA ALA A 155 8.22 6.81 -0.40
C ALA A 155 7.52 7.93 0.38
N ALA A 156 6.61 7.53 1.28
CA ALA A 156 6.17 8.37 2.38
C ALA A 156 6.88 7.93 3.65
N ASN A 157 7.32 8.86 4.45
CA ASN A 157 7.84 8.58 5.77
C ASN A 157 7.26 9.56 6.80
N GLY A 158 7.13 9.10 8.00
CA GLY A 158 6.57 9.87 9.10
C GLY A 158 5.92 8.95 10.11
N GLY A 159 5.15 9.56 11.00
CA GLY A 159 4.42 8.85 12.04
C GLY A 159 5.30 8.40 13.19
N ASP A 160 5.31 9.16 14.28
CA ASP A 160 5.93 8.71 15.52
C ASP A 160 4.97 7.80 16.29
N HIS A 161 5.10 6.49 16.07
CA HIS A 161 4.28 5.46 16.70
C HIS A 161 4.51 5.33 18.22
N SER A 162 5.55 5.97 18.76
CA SER A 162 5.83 5.99 20.20
C SER A 162 4.98 6.99 20.98
N LEU A 163 4.36 7.95 20.27
CA LEU A 163 3.52 8.96 20.87
C LEU A 163 2.08 8.46 21.11
N ASP A 164 1.47 8.93 22.20
CA ASP A 164 0.05 8.68 22.46
C ASP A 164 -0.83 9.31 21.36
N LEU A 165 -1.93 8.66 20.99
CA LEU A 165 -2.86 9.13 19.95
C LEU A 165 -3.43 10.53 20.22
N SER A 166 -3.46 10.95 21.50
CA SER A 166 -3.91 12.27 21.91
C SER A 166 -2.83 13.35 21.84
N GLU A 167 -1.58 12.99 21.52
CA GLU A 167 -0.49 13.96 21.34
C GLU A 167 -0.68 14.71 20.02
N LEU A 168 -0.90 16.02 20.10
CA LEU A 168 -1.16 16.88 18.96
C LEU A 168 0.12 17.46 18.32
N ASN A 169 1.24 17.43 19.04
CA ASN A 169 2.50 17.96 18.55
C ASN A 169 3.40 16.83 18.02
N ARG A 170 3.04 16.32 16.86
CA ARG A 170 3.72 15.21 16.20
C ARG A 170 4.65 15.73 15.10
N PRO A 171 5.74 14.99 14.79
CA PRO A 171 6.62 15.35 13.67
C PRO A 171 5.84 15.31 12.34
N PRO A 172 6.12 16.25 11.42
CA PRO A 172 5.48 16.25 10.12
C PRO A 172 5.92 15.04 9.28
N GLY A 173 5.01 14.55 8.45
CA GLY A 173 5.32 13.57 7.43
C GLY A 173 6.03 14.18 6.23
N HIS A 174 6.66 13.32 5.47
CA HIS A 174 7.40 13.68 4.25
C HIS A 174 7.04 12.76 3.10
N ILE A 175 7.04 13.30 1.89
CA ILE A 175 7.09 12.53 0.66
C ILE A 175 8.50 12.65 0.09
N MET A 176 9.07 11.51 -0.35
CA MET A 176 10.47 11.41 -0.71
C MET A 176 10.66 10.68 -2.03
N ILE A 177 11.71 11.06 -2.75
CA ILE A 177 12.31 10.25 -3.81
C ILE A 177 13.67 9.78 -3.30
N ILE A 178 13.86 8.47 -3.33
CA ILE A 178 15.11 7.80 -2.94
C ILE A 178 15.72 7.22 -4.20
N ASP A 179 17.00 7.46 -4.41
CA ASP A 179 17.79 6.90 -5.50
C ASP A 179 17.84 5.37 -5.37
N GLY A 180 17.29 4.68 -6.36
CA GLY A 180 17.19 3.22 -6.33
C GLY A 180 18.53 2.50 -6.41
N LEU A 181 19.55 3.13 -6.99
CA LEU A 181 20.90 2.55 -7.09
C LEU A 181 21.64 2.61 -5.75
N SER A 182 21.54 3.71 -5.03
CA SER A 182 22.36 3.97 -3.83
C SER A 182 21.59 3.91 -2.52
N GLY A 183 20.25 3.99 -2.55
CA GLY A 183 19.41 4.11 -1.35
C GLY A 183 19.49 5.49 -0.67
N LEU A 184 20.08 6.51 -1.32
CA LEU A 184 20.20 7.85 -0.75
C LEU A 184 18.97 8.71 -1.06
N GLU A 185 18.63 9.61 -0.15
CA GLU A 185 17.63 10.65 -0.38
C GLU A 185 18.02 11.51 -1.58
N TYR A 186 17.15 11.57 -2.59
CA TYR A 186 17.32 12.45 -3.74
C TYR A 186 16.50 13.73 -3.58
N LYS A 187 15.23 13.61 -3.19
CA LYS A 187 14.30 14.71 -2.95
C LYS A 187 13.44 14.42 -1.74
N LYS A 188 13.08 15.47 -1.00
CA LYS A 188 12.17 15.37 0.14
C LYS A 188 11.36 16.67 0.31
N ALA A 189 10.06 16.53 0.53
CA ALA A 189 9.18 17.65 0.85
C ALA A 189 8.29 17.30 2.04
N VAL A 190 8.07 18.29 2.90
CA VAL A 190 7.10 18.19 4.01
C VAL A 190 5.69 18.20 3.43
N VAL A 191 4.80 17.37 3.97
CA VAL A 191 3.38 17.37 3.59
C VAL A 191 2.72 18.72 3.89
N PRO A 192 1.71 19.15 3.09
CA PRO A 192 1.21 20.54 3.10
C PRO A 192 0.63 21.00 4.44
N ASP A 193 -0.02 20.12 5.18
CA ASP A 193 -0.65 20.43 6.48
C ASP A 193 0.28 20.19 7.68
N SER A 194 1.50 19.71 7.43
CA SER A 194 2.47 19.37 8.47
C SER A 194 1.99 18.31 9.46
N ASN A 195 0.99 17.52 9.11
CA ASN A 195 0.58 16.35 9.86
C ASN A 195 1.49 15.16 9.55
N GLU A 196 1.35 14.08 10.31
CA GLU A 196 2.03 12.81 10.01
C GLU A 196 1.50 12.21 8.69
N THR A 197 2.26 11.29 8.11
CA THR A 197 1.78 10.45 7.01
C THR A 197 2.03 8.98 7.30
N TYR A 198 0.99 8.17 7.19
CA TYR A 198 1.01 6.71 7.41
C TYR A 198 0.65 5.95 6.13
N LEU A 199 0.50 6.64 5.01
CA LEU A 199 -0.04 6.09 3.79
C LEU A 199 1.08 5.73 2.81
N SER A 200 0.89 4.61 2.10
CA SER A 200 1.69 4.28 0.93
C SER A 200 1.33 5.24 -0.22
N PRO A 201 2.24 6.09 -0.71
CA PRO A 201 1.93 7.04 -1.77
C PRO A 201 1.63 6.30 -3.07
N VAL A 202 0.79 6.88 -3.90
CA VAL A 202 0.46 6.36 -5.24
C VAL A 202 0.89 7.38 -6.28
N ILE A 203 1.46 6.90 -7.38
CA ILE A 203 1.83 7.73 -8.54
C ILE A 203 1.05 7.26 -9.76
N SER A 204 0.50 8.18 -10.53
CA SER A 204 -0.25 7.87 -11.75
C SER A 204 -0.22 9.03 -12.73
N ASP A 205 -0.15 8.69 -14.00
CA ASP A 205 -0.52 9.58 -15.10
C ASP A 205 -2.04 9.39 -15.33
N LEU A 206 -2.86 10.26 -14.72
CA LEU A 206 -4.31 10.06 -14.68
C LEU A 206 -4.98 10.22 -16.06
N ASN A 207 -4.43 11.07 -16.93
CA ASN A 207 -5.03 11.43 -18.20
C ASN A 207 -4.23 10.97 -19.43
N GLY A 208 -3.10 10.27 -19.22
CA GLY A 208 -2.25 9.73 -20.28
C GLY A 208 -1.44 10.78 -21.05
N ASP A 209 -1.21 11.96 -20.45
CA ASP A 209 -0.46 13.05 -21.10
C ASP A 209 1.05 13.03 -20.82
N GLY A 210 1.51 12.11 -20.00
CA GLY A 210 2.90 11.95 -19.59
C GLY A 210 3.27 12.73 -18.34
N ASN A 211 2.36 13.48 -17.72
CA ASN A 211 2.57 14.14 -16.45
C ASN A 211 2.06 13.25 -15.31
N TYR A 212 2.90 13.02 -14.32
CA TYR A 212 2.56 12.15 -13.21
C TYR A 212 2.09 12.95 -12.00
N SER A 213 0.97 12.51 -11.43
CA SER A 213 0.48 12.98 -10.14
C SER A 213 0.89 12.01 -9.04
N ILE A 214 1.23 12.55 -7.87
CA ILE A 214 1.42 11.81 -6.62
C ILE A 214 0.21 12.03 -5.72
N ILE A 215 -0.31 10.94 -5.15
CA ILE A 215 -1.47 10.96 -4.26
C ILE A 215 -1.03 10.38 -2.93
N PHE A 216 -1.24 11.14 -1.85
CA PHE A 216 -0.76 10.77 -0.52
C PHE A 216 -1.72 11.26 0.56
N GLY A 217 -1.75 10.56 1.70
CA GLY A 217 -2.61 10.88 2.82
C GLY A 217 -1.82 11.46 3.98
N THR A 218 -2.50 12.24 4.81
CA THR A 218 -1.98 12.79 6.06
C THR A 218 -2.95 12.54 7.21
N GLY A 219 -2.48 12.80 8.44
CA GLY A 219 -3.22 12.51 9.65
C GLY A 219 -3.18 11.04 10.01
N GLY A 220 -3.94 10.65 11.00
CA GLY A 220 -3.89 9.30 11.55
C GLY A 220 -5.20 8.87 12.20
N GLU A 221 -5.09 7.92 13.08
CA GLU A 221 -6.22 7.29 13.77
C GLU A 221 -6.90 8.20 14.81
N GLY A 222 -6.28 9.29 15.18
CA GLY A 222 -6.82 10.28 16.15
C GLY A 222 -6.40 11.71 15.80
N VAL A 223 -5.89 11.94 14.59
CA VAL A 223 -5.43 13.25 14.12
C VAL A 223 -6.08 13.53 12.77
N GLU A 224 -6.61 14.75 12.63
CA GLU A 224 -7.18 15.23 11.37
C GLU A 224 -6.18 15.11 10.21
N GLY A 225 -6.70 14.97 8.98
CA GLY A 225 -5.84 14.88 7.81
C GLY A 225 -6.59 14.93 6.50
N ASN A 226 -5.84 14.84 5.43
CA ASN A 226 -6.34 14.98 4.08
C ASN A 226 -5.79 13.88 3.18
N LEU A 227 -6.53 13.60 2.10
CA LEU A 227 -5.95 13.00 0.92
C LEU A 227 -5.53 14.13 -0.02
N TRP A 228 -4.28 14.15 -0.40
CA TRP A 228 -3.68 15.17 -1.25
C TRP A 228 -3.36 14.63 -2.64
N ILE A 229 -3.38 15.50 -3.63
CA ILE A 229 -2.78 15.28 -4.94
C ILE A 229 -1.83 16.42 -5.26
N ALA A 230 -0.67 16.10 -5.82
CA ALA A 230 0.33 17.07 -6.29
C ALA A 230 0.98 16.55 -7.58
N ASP A 231 1.54 17.45 -8.38
CA ASP A 231 2.36 17.04 -9.51
C ASP A 231 3.71 16.48 -9.03
N LEU A 232 4.26 15.48 -9.72
CA LEU A 232 5.59 14.94 -9.40
C LEU A 232 6.66 16.03 -9.45
N ASP A 233 6.52 17.01 -10.35
CA ASP A 233 7.45 18.15 -10.48
C ASP A 233 7.49 19.04 -9.22
N GLU A 234 6.41 19.11 -8.45
CA GLU A 234 6.38 19.82 -7.16
C GLU A 234 7.29 19.11 -6.14
N LEU A 235 7.21 17.79 -6.05
CA LEU A 235 8.12 17.00 -5.21
C LEU A 235 9.57 17.11 -5.68
N LEU A 236 9.83 17.09 -6.99
CA LEU A 236 11.16 17.30 -7.55
C LEU A 236 11.72 18.69 -7.24
N SER A 237 10.84 19.67 -7.00
CA SER A 237 11.19 21.02 -6.54
C SER A 237 11.26 21.16 -5.01
N GLU A 238 10.99 20.08 -4.27
CA GLU A 238 10.96 20.00 -2.80
C GLU A 238 9.92 20.94 -2.16
N ASP A 239 8.80 21.19 -2.87
CA ASP A 239 7.74 22.09 -2.43
C ASP A 239 6.35 21.53 -2.79
N LEU A 240 5.62 21.04 -1.80
CA LEU A 240 4.25 20.53 -1.94
C LEU A 240 3.19 21.57 -1.50
N SER A 241 3.55 22.83 -1.37
CA SER A 241 2.62 23.87 -0.88
C SER A 241 1.42 24.15 -1.82
N ASN A 242 1.51 23.74 -3.08
CA ASN A 242 0.42 23.87 -4.04
C ASN A 242 -0.43 22.58 -4.16
N ALA A 243 -0.10 21.52 -3.44
CA ALA A 243 -0.88 20.30 -3.46
C ALA A 243 -2.36 20.58 -3.13
N ILE A 244 -3.25 19.87 -3.81
CA ILE A 244 -4.70 20.06 -3.70
C ILE A 244 -5.27 19.02 -2.75
N PRO A 245 -6.04 19.41 -1.71
CA PRO A 245 -6.76 18.45 -0.88
C PRO A 245 -7.96 17.89 -1.65
N LEU A 246 -7.96 16.58 -1.89
CA LEU A 246 -9.05 15.87 -2.55
C LEU A 246 -10.21 15.55 -1.57
N VAL A 247 -9.83 15.09 -0.38
CA VAL A 247 -10.77 14.79 0.72
C VAL A 247 -10.14 15.30 2.00
N SER A 248 -10.94 15.95 2.83
CA SER A 248 -10.52 16.45 4.15
C SER A 248 -11.37 15.83 5.25
N ASN A 249 -10.73 15.46 6.34
CA ASN A 249 -11.40 15.00 7.55
C ASN A 249 -10.86 15.77 8.75
N SER A 250 -11.78 16.32 9.55
CA SER A 250 -11.44 17.19 10.69
C SER A 250 -11.17 16.45 12.00
N GLU A 251 -11.27 15.12 12.01
CA GLU A 251 -11.09 14.31 13.22
C GLU A 251 -10.10 13.15 12.99
N LEU A 252 -10.08 12.59 11.79
CA LEU A 252 -9.32 11.39 11.44
C LEU A 252 -8.58 11.60 10.13
N GLY A 253 -7.51 10.84 9.89
CA GLY A 253 -6.69 10.96 8.71
C GLY A 253 -7.06 10.03 7.56
N HIS A 254 -6.20 10.05 6.55
CA HIS A 254 -6.21 9.12 5.41
C HIS A 254 -4.96 8.25 5.47
N ILE A 255 -5.13 6.99 5.91
CA ILE A 255 -4.02 6.04 6.09
C ILE A 255 -4.06 4.87 5.11
N ALA A 256 -5.19 4.67 4.44
CA ALA A 256 -5.32 3.65 3.40
C ALA A 256 -4.88 4.18 2.03
N PRO A 257 -4.02 3.45 1.28
CA PRO A 257 -3.69 3.83 -0.08
C PRO A 257 -4.93 3.89 -0.97
N PRO A 258 -5.10 4.92 -1.82
CA PRO A 258 -6.17 4.97 -2.78
C PRO A 258 -5.97 3.96 -3.91
N SER A 259 -7.04 3.60 -4.59
CA SER A 259 -7.01 2.84 -5.84
C SER A 259 -7.33 3.74 -7.02
N ILE A 260 -6.72 3.43 -8.16
CA ILE A 260 -6.81 4.22 -9.39
C ILE A 260 -7.44 3.37 -10.49
N GLY A 261 -8.44 3.89 -11.18
CA GLY A 261 -9.10 3.21 -12.30
C GLY A 261 -10.18 4.07 -12.93
N ASP A 262 -10.46 3.84 -14.21
CA ASP A 262 -11.53 4.53 -14.94
C ASP A 262 -12.89 3.95 -14.53
N LEU A 263 -13.63 4.68 -13.70
CA LEU A 263 -14.93 4.26 -13.15
C LEU A 263 -16.11 4.62 -14.07
N ASN A 264 -15.93 5.60 -14.92
CA ASN A 264 -17.01 6.20 -15.71
C ASN A 264 -16.83 6.00 -17.23
N SER A 265 -15.77 5.28 -17.63
CA SER A 265 -15.41 4.95 -19.02
C SER A 265 -15.15 6.20 -19.88
N ASP A 266 -14.62 7.27 -19.30
CA ASP A 266 -14.25 8.48 -20.04
C ASP A 266 -12.78 8.46 -20.55
N GLY A 267 -12.02 7.45 -20.18
CA GLY A 267 -10.62 7.24 -20.56
C GLY A 267 -9.62 7.97 -19.66
N ILE A 268 -10.08 8.60 -18.58
CA ILE A 268 -9.28 9.23 -17.55
C ILE A 268 -9.40 8.40 -16.27
N LEU A 269 -8.29 8.19 -15.58
CA LEU A 269 -8.30 7.38 -14.38
C LEU A 269 -8.83 8.17 -13.19
N ASP A 270 -9.85 7.63 -12.55
CA ASP A 270 -10.46 8.15 -11.33
C ASP A 270 -9.76 7.63 -10.07
N ILE A 271 -9.99 8.27 -8.92
CA ILE A 271 -9.38 7.95 -7.64
C ILE A 271 -10.46 7.46 -6.69
N VAL A 272 -10.28 6.27 -6.11
CA VAL A 272 -11.14 5.79 -5.03
C VAL A 272 -10.34 5.71 -3.74
N THR A 273 -10.80 6.42 -2.72
CA THR A 273 -10.15 6.46 -1.41
C THR A 273 -11.10 6.02 -0.30
N GLN A 274 -10.52 5.52 0.77
CA GLN A 274 -11.23 5.26 2.02
C GLN A 274 -10.55 6.02 3.16
N GLY A 275 -11.28 6.94 3.80
CA GLY A 275 -10.81 7.63 4.99
C GLY A 275 -10.83 6.71 6.21
N PHE A 276 -10.07 7.07 7.25
CA PHE A 276 -10.09 6.30 8.50
C PHE A 276 -11.48 6.30 9.16
N ASP A 277 -12.33 7.29 8.84
CA ASP A 277 -13.75 7.33 9.22
C ASP A 277 -14.65 6.29 8.49
N GLY A 278 -14.05 5.37 7.75
CA GLY A 278 -14.75 4.33 6.99
C GLY A 278 -15.46 4.81 5.72
N LYS A 279 -15.42 6.12 5.43
CA LYS A 279 -16.08 6.70 4.26
C LYS A 279 -15.31 6.41 2.97
N LEU A 280 -15.98 5.82 2.00
CA LEU A 280 -15.48 5.68 0.63
C LEU A 280 -15.84 6.91 -0.19
N THR A 281 -14.89 7.41 -0.97
CA THR A 281 -15.09 8.54 -1.88
C THR A 281 -14.46 8.23 -3.22
N ALA A 282 -15.24 8.35 -4.29
CA ALA A 282 -14.75 8.35 -5.66
C ALA A 282 -14.61 9.78 -6.17
N ILE A 283 -13.50 10.05 -6.83
CA ILE A 283 -13.09 11.36 -7.28
C ILE A 283 -12.75 11.27 -8.76
N ASN A 284 -13.34 12.14 -9.56
CA ASN A 284 -13.09 12.19 -11.00
C ASN A 284 -11.67 12.72 -11.28
N GLY A 285 -10.89 12.00 -12.07
CA GLY A 285 -9.50 12.33 -12.34
C GLY A 285 -9.29 13.55 -13.24
N ASP A 286 -10.29 13.91 -14.08
CA ASP A 286 -10.20 15.08 -14.97
C ASP A 286 -10.36 16.42 -14.22
N ASN A 287 -11.30 16.49 -13.29
CA ASN A 287 -11.69 17.74 -12.66
C ASN A 287 -11.59 17.74 -11.14
N LEU A 288 -11.18 16.64 -10.53
CA LEU A 288 -10.97 16.42 -9.11
C LEU A 288 -12.25 16.61 -8.25
N ASN A 289 -13.43 16.54 -8.87
CA ASN A 289 -14.69 16.59 -8.16
C ASN A 289 -15.09 15.20 -7.66
N THR A 290 -15.79 15.17 -6.52
CA THR A 290 -16.41 13.93 -6.03
C THR A 290 -17.43 13.41 -7.03
N ILE A 291 -17.30 12.14 -7.44
CA ILE A 291 -18.30 11.42 -8.23
C ILE A 291 -19.42 10.95 -7.28
N TRP A 292 -19.03 10.21 -6.26
CA TRP A 292 -19.94 9.71 -5.23
C TRP A 292 -19.22 9.51 -3.89
N GLN A 293 -20.03 9.33 -2.83
CA GLN A 293 -19.57 8.90 -1.50
C GLN A 293 -20.47 7.79 -0.97
N TYR A 294 -19.88 6.84 -0.27
CA TYR A 294 -20.56 5.77 0.44
C TYR A 294 -20.08 5.71 1.88
N GLU A 295 -21.00 5.55 2.82
CA GLU A 295 -20.70 5.61 4.24
C GLU A 295 -21.59 4.64 5.02
N ILE A 296 -21.01 3.90 5.97
CA ILE A 296 -21.72 3.18 7.03
C ILE A 296 -21.44 3.94 8.33
N PRO A 297 -22.47 4.45 9.03
CA PRO A 297 -22.24 5.25 10.24
C PRO A 297 -21.55 4.48 11.37
N ASN A 298 -20.68 5.17 12.12
CA ASN A 298 -19.91 4.64 13.25
C ASN A 298 -18.98 3.48 12.88
N THR A 299 -18.29 3.64 11.79
CA THR A 299 -17.30 2.69 11.30
C THR A 299 -15.96 3.37 11.08
N GLU A 300 -14.92 2.55 10.96
CA GLU A 300 -13.55 2.96 10.65
C GLU A 300 -12.98 2.03 9.57
N SER A 301 -11.95 2.46 8.86
CA SER A 301 -11.19 1.60 7.96
C SER A 301 -9.76 2.08 7.73
N SER A 302 -8.85 1.13 7.64
CA SER A 302 -7.48 1.32 7.17
C SER A 302 -7.18 0.47 5.92
N ALA A 303 -8.21 -0.12 5.33
CA ALA A 303 -8.08 -0.99 4.17
C ALA A 303 -8.15 -0.18 2.87
N SER A 304 -7.29 -0.50 1.91
CA SER A 304 -7.39 0.04 0.56
C SER A 304 -8.62 -0.53 -0.15
N PRO A 305 -9.41 0.29 -0.85
CA PRO A 305 -10.45 -0.23 -1.73
C PRO A 305 -9.83 -1.01 -2.89
N ILE A 306 -10.55 -1.97 -3.45
CA ILE A 306 -10.11 -2.80 -4.57
C ILE A 306 -11.03 -2.55 -5.75
N LEU A 307 -10.46 -2.27 -6.92
CA LEU A 307 -11.20 -2.08 -8.15
C LEU A 307 -11.16 -3.34 -9.01
N GLY A 308 -12.28 -3.69 -9.60
CA GLY A 308 -12.40 -4.83 -10.49
C GLY A 308 -13.80 -4.97 -11.09
N GLN A 309 -13.93 -5.79 -12.11
CA GLN A 309 -15.25 -6.17 -12.66
C GLN A 309 -15.81 -7.32 -11.84
N PHE A 310 -16.44 -7.03 -10.72
CA PHE A 310 -16.98 -8.03 -9.80
C PHE A 310 -18.45 -8.36 -10.10
N SER A 311 -19.21 -7.42 -10.67
CA SER A 311 -20.57 -7.64 -11.15
C SER A 311 -20.55 -7.94 -12.65
N ASN A 312 -21.60 -8.63 -13.14
CA ASN A 312 -21.78 -8.89 -14.57
C ASN A 312 -22.79 -7.92 -15.19
N ASN A 313 -23.03 -6.77 -14.56
CA ASN A 313 -24.09 -5.86 -14.93
C ASN A 313 -23.69 -4.88 -16.05
N ASP A 314 -22.40 -4.53 -16.13
CA ASP A 314 -21.84 -3.58 -17.08
C ASP A 314 -20.34 -3.87 -17.32
N GLU A 315 -19.67 -2.98 -18.07
CA GLU A 315 -18.24 -3.06 -18.38
C GLU A 315 -17.39 -2.14 -17.49
N THR A 316 -18.00 -1.44 -16.51
CA THR A 316 -17.32 -0.54 -15.60
C THR A 316 -16.66 -1.27 -14.44
N LEU A 317 -15.75 -0.59 -13.74
CA LEU A 317 -15.13 -1.15 -12.56
C LEU A 317 -16.05 -1.00 -11.35
N ASP A 318 -16.19 -2.06 -10.57
CA ASP A 318 -16.81 -2.03 -9.25
C ASP A 318 -15.77 -1.77 -8.16
N VAL A 319 -16.22 -1.35 -6.99
CA VAL A 319 -15.39 -1.10 -5.81
C VAL A 319 -15.72 -2.10 -4.71
N PHE A 320 -14.74 -2.91 -4.31
CA PHE A 320 -14.84 -3.76 -3.13
C PHE A 320 -14.08 -3.13 -1.96
N ALA A 321 -14.71 -3.06 -0.79
CA ALA A 321 -14.09 -2.49 0.40
C ALA A 321 -14.43 -3.27 1.67
N THR A 322 -13.56 -3.15 2.68
CA THR A 322 -13.76 -3.65 4.03
C THR A 322 -13.86 -2.48 4.99
N ILE A 323 -14.90 -2.46 5.82
CA ILE A 323 -15.23 -1.40 6.76
C ILE A 323 -15.44 -2.02 8.13
N PHE A 324 -14.83 -1.47 9.18
CA PHE A 324 -14.88 -2.01 10.55
C PHE A 324 -15.92 -1.28 11.40
N SER A 325 -16.75 -2.01 12.13
CA SER A 325 -17.69 -1.47 13.10
C SER A 325 -17.05 -1.35 14.48
N GLY A 326 -17.24 -0.24 15.15
CA GLY A 326 -16.60 0.10 16.43
C GLY A 326 -15.41 1.02 16.25
N GLY A 327 -14.69 1.32 17.31
CA GLY A 327 -13.47 2.11 17.29
C GLY A 327 -12.24 1.25 17.48
N MET A 328 -11.08 1.77 17.08
CA MET A 328 -9.78 1.17 17.29
C MET A 328 -9.62 0.61 18.69
N SER A 329 -9.13 -0.60 18.83
CA SER A 329 -9.07 -1.46 20.04
C SER A 329 -10.35 -2.25 20.37
N SER A 330 -11.47 -2.02 19.70
CA SER A 330 -12.75 -2.65 20.04
C SER A 330 -13.62 -2.90 18.80
N TYR A 331 -13.03 -3.30 17.69
CA TYR A 331 -13.81 -3.70 16.52
C TYR A 331 -14.68 -4.92 16.88
N ASN A 332 -15.98 -4.79 16.65
CA ASN A 332 -16.97 -5.80 17.02
C ASN A 332 -17.35 -6.65 15.81
N ASP A 333 -17.46 -6.02 14.66
CA ASP A 333 -17.85 -6.62 13.39
C ASP A 333 -17.12 -5.90 12.25
N TYR A 334 -17.16 -6.47 11.06
CA TYR A 334 -16.73 -5.80 9.84
C TYR A 334 -17.70 -6.09 8.70
N TYR A 335 -17.79 -5.13 7.81
CA TYR A 335 -18.59 -5.20 6.61
C TYR A 335 -17.66 -5.41 5.41
N GLN A 336 -18.06 -6.30 4.52
CA GLN A 336 -17.54 -6.36 3.17
C GLN A 336 -18.62 -5.79 2.26
N VAL A 337 -18.26 -4.78 1.48
CA VAL A 337 -19.19 -4.10 0.59
C VAL A 337 -18.70 -4.15 -0.85
N LEU A 338 -19.63 -4.32 -1.76
CA LEU A 338 -19.43 -4.17 -3.20
C LEU A 338 -20.29 -3.03 -3.69
N ILE A 339 -19.68 -2.08 -4.37
CA ILE A 339 -20.29 -0.83 -4.83
C ILE A 339 -20.07 -0.73 -6.32
N ASP A 340 -21.10 -0.34 -7.05
CA ASP A 340 -21.05 0.04 -8.45
C ASP A 340 -20.17 1.28 -8.61
N GLY A 341 -19.07 1.17 -9.35
CA GLY A 341 -18.06 2.21 -9.41
C GLY A 341 -18.51 3.47 -10.15
N GLU A 342 -19.41 3.37 -11.11
CA GLU A 342 -19.95 4.52 -11.84
C GLU A 342 -20.92 5.33 -10.98
N THR A 343 -21.79 4.65 -10.23
CA THR A 343 -22.94 5.29 -9.56
C THR A 343 -22.80 5.43 -8.04
N GLY A 344 -21.90 4.65 -7.41
CA GLY A 344 -21.79 4.59 -5.95
C GLY A 344 -22.90 3.80 -5.26
N ASN A 345 -23.73 3.08 -6.01
CA ASN A 345 -24.81 2.28 -5.46
C ASN A 345 -24.25 0.98 -4.85
N GLU A 346 -24.76 0.62 -3.67
CA GLU A 346 -24.45 -0.66 -3.07
C GLU A 346 -25.01 -1.81 -3.91
N LEU A 347 -24.15 -2.70 -4.37
CA LEU A 347 -24.51 -3.93 -5.08
C LEU A 347 -24.66 -5.10 -4.12
N TRP A 348 -23.84 -5.14 -3.12
CA TRP A 348 -23.83 -6.21 -2.11
C TRP A 348 -23.15 -5.75 -0.82
N ILE A 349 -23.65 -6.24 0.30
CA ILE A 349 -23.07 -6.06 1.62
C ILE A 349 -23.19 -7.35 2.43
N ASP A 350 -22.13 -7.72 3.14
CA ASP A 350 -22.15 -8.77 4.15
C ASP A 350 -21.54 -8.24 5.45
N SER A 351 -22.11 -8.68 6.56
CA SER A 351 -21.59 -8.38 7.91
C SER A 351 -21.10 -9.68 8.54
N LEU A 352 -19.83 -9.71 8.93
CA LEU A 352 -19.17 -10.88 9.51
C LEU A 352 -18.91 -10.68 10.99
#